data_66f01f0ec065676710530ffd2225710b
#
_entry.id   66f01f0ec065676710530ffd2225710b
#
_cell.length_a   1.000
_cell.length_b   1.000
_cell.length_c   1.000
_cell.angle_alpha   90.00
_cell.angle_beta   90.00
_cell.angle_gamma   90.00
#
_symmetry.space_group_name_H-M   'P 1'
#
loop_
_entity.id
_entity.type
_entity.pdbx_description
1 polymer ?
#
loop_
_entity_poly.entity_id
_entity_poly.type
_entity_poly.pdbx_seq_one_letter_code
_entity_poly.pdbx_strand_id
1 'polypeptide(L)'
;MLKLFRKEEKFFHIFNQMVVHIAEAAQILHKMVSEPTGDMPALAAKIKDLEHKGDELTHHVIVELNKTFITPIDREDIHDLSSALDDVLDLIDATAVRIVLFQIRESVPAAAELSRVLLSQVNEIAAAVKKLQDNDDVMERCIEINRLEKDADRLFQTAIGRLFNEARDPIDVIKLKEIVETLEEATDKAEDVANVLQTIVVKNA
;
A
#
# COMPACT_ATOMS: atom_id res chain seq x y z
N MET A 1 -34.40 8.39 -10.78
CA MET A 1 -33.68 8.42 -9.52
C MET A 1 -32.82 7.15 -9.27
N LEU A 2 -33.36 5.93 -9.37
CA LEU A 2 -32.58 4.67 -9.16
C LEU A 2 -31.34 4.46 -10.08
N LYS A 3 -31.28 5.02 -11.28
CA LYS A 3 -30.14 4.89 -12.19
C LYS A 3 -28.95 5.80 -11.84
N LEU A 4 -29.15 6.89 -11.11
CA LEU A 4 -28.08 7.78 -10.64
C LEU A 4 -27.35 7.13 -9.44
N PHE A 5 -28.07 6.65 -8.45
CA PHE A 5 -27.48 5.97 -7.27
C PHE A 5 -26.56 4.80 -7.65
N ARG A 6 -26.90 4.03 -8.67
CA ARG A 6 -26.07 2.91 -9.17
C ARG A 6 -24.76 3.34 -9.84
N LYS A 7 -24.64 4.60 -10.26
CA LYS A 7 -23.42 5.14 -10.89
C LYS A 7 -22.43 5.69 -9.86
N GLU A 8 -22.92 6.16 -8.72
CA GLU A 8 -22.13 6.70 -7.62
C GLU A 8 -21.40 5.60 -6.84
N GLU A 9 -22.04 4.45 -6.63
CA GLU A 9 -21.48 3.31 -5.91
C GLU A 9 -20.29 2.63 -6.61
N LYS A 10 -20.13 2.81 -7.93
CA LYS A 10 -19.15 2.10 -8.74
C LYS A 10 -17.69 2.47 -8.42
N PHE A 11 -17.37 3.75 -8.14
CA PHE A 11 -16.02 4.16 -7.76
C PHE A 11 -15.64 3.60 -6.41
N PHE A 12 -16.53 3.68 -5.43
CA PHE A 12 -16.31 3.07 -4.11
C PHE A 12 -16.13 1.55 -4.21
N HIS A 13 -16.84 0.89 -5.12
CA HIS A 13 -16.67 -0.53 -5.37
C HIS A 13 -15.26 -0.85 -5.94
N ILE A 14 -14.77 -0.04 -6.89
CA ILE A 14 -13.42 -0.20 -7.45
C ILE A 14 -12.36 0.00 -6.34
N PHE A 15 -12.46 1.06 -5.54
CA PHE A 15 -11.53 1.29 -4.42
C PHE A 15 -11.53 0.13 -3.42
N ASN A 16 -12.71 -0.41 -3.09
CA ASN A 16 -12.80 -1.59 -2.22
C ASN A 16 -12.14 -2.84 -2.83
N GLN A 17 -12.17 -3.01 -4.15
CA GLN A 17 -11.42 -4.08 -4.81
C GLN A 17 -9.91 -3.85 -4.77
N MET A 18 -9.43 -2.62 -5.01
CA MET A 18 -8.02 -2.27 -4.91
C MET A 18 -7.45 -2.58 -3.53
N VAL A 19 -8.10 -2.12 -2.46
CA VAL A 19 -7.61 -2.35 -1.09
C VAL A 19 -7.60 -3.83 -0.69
N VAL A 20 -8.49 -4.66 -1.27
CA VAL A 20 -8.44 -6.12 -1.07
C VAL A 20 -7.18 -6.71 -1.69
N HIS A 21 -6.79 -6.28 -2.90
CA HIS A 21 -5.57 -6.75 -3.55
C HIS A 21 -4.31 -6.27 -2.81
N ILE A 22 -4.28 -5.02 -2.36
CA ILE A 22 -3.18 -4.46 -1.55
C ILE A 22 -3.03 -5.25 -0.24
N ALA A 23 -4.14 -5.53 0.46
CA ALA A 23 -4.11 -6.27 1.72
C ALA A 23 -3.60 -7.71 1.53
N GLU A 24 -4.01 -8.39 0.48
CA GLU A 24 -3.51 -9.73 0.16
C GLU A 24 -2.02 -9.69 -0.19
N ALA A 25 -1.58 -8.73 -1.01
CA ALA A 25 -0.17 -8.56 -1.38
C ALA A 25 0.71 -8.24 -0.15
N ALA A 26 0.27 -7.33 0.74
CA ALA A 26 0.97 -6.98 1.97
C ALA A 26 1.12 -8.19 2.93
N GLN A 27 0.09 -9.05 3.03
CA GLN A 27 0.16 -10.28 3.81
C GLN A 27 1.20 -11.26 3.24
N ILE A 28 1.22 -11.44 1.92
CA ILE A 28 2.19 -12.30 1.25
C ILE A 28 3.60 -11.74 1.45
N LEU A 29 3.81 -10.43 1.26
CA LEU A 29 5.10 -9.78 1.46
C LEU A 29 5.59 -9.92 2.91
N HIS A 30 4.72 -9.66 3.90
CA HIS A 30 5.07 -9.83 5.31
C HIS A 30 5.54 -11.27 5.60
N LYS A 31 4.88 -12.28 5.04
CA LYS A 31 5.31 -13.67 5.14
C LYS A 31 6.68 -13.91 4.48
N MET A 32 6.93 -13.33 3.30
CA MET A 32 8.20 -13.47 2.58
C MET A 32 9.39 -12.94 3.38
N VAL A 33 9.25 -11.83 4.10
CA VAL A 33 10.34 -11.22 4.88
C VAL A 33 10.49 -11.76 6.29
N SER A 34 9.39 -12.21 6.92
CA SER A 34 9.38 -12.72 8.29
C SER A 34 9.83 -14.18 8.36
N GLU A 35 9.36 -14.99 7.41
CA GLU A 35 9.60 -16.43 7.34
C GLU A 35 10.00 -16.80 5.91
N PRO A 36 11.25 -16.51 5.47
CA PRO A 36 11.68 -16.75 4.09
C PRO A 36 11.85 -18.24 3.80
N THR A 37 10.78 -19.00 3.99
CA THR A 37 10.68 -20.44 3.73
C THR A 37 9.73 -20.69 2.56
N GLY A 38 10.05 -21.65 1.70
CA GLY A 38 9.21 -22.01 0.58
C GLY A 38 9.65 -21.42 -0.76
N ASP A 39 8.72 -21.37 -1.71
CA ASP A 39 8.98 -20.92 -3.08
C ASP A 39 8.79 -19.38 -3.17
N MET A 40 9.88 -18.62 -2.89
CA MET A 40 9.89 -17.16 -2.98
C MET A 40 9.49 -16.63 -4.37
N PRO A 41 9.99 -17.22 -5.48
CA PRO A 41 9.52 -16.85 -6.81
C PRO A 41 8.01 -17.01 -7.00
N ALA A 42 7.42 -18.09 -6.48
CA ALA A 42 5.97 -18.29 -6.59
C ALA A 42 5.16 -17.29 -5.73
N LEU A 43 5.68 -16.87 -4.58
CA LEU A 43 5.06 -15.83 -3.76
C LEU A 43 5.15 -14.45 -4.43
N ALA A 44 6.30 -14.11 -4.99
CA ALA A 44 6.48 -12.87 -5.75
C ALA A 44 5.58 -12.84 -7.00
N ALA A 45 5.45 -13.97 -7.72
CA ALA A 45 4.54 -14.06 -8.85
C ALA A 45 3.07 -13.82 -8.46
N LYS A 46 2.63 -14.26 -7.27
CA LYS A 46 1.29 -13.96 -6.76
C LYS A 46 1.11 -12.48 -6.46
N ILE A 47 2.13 -11.83 -5.89
CA ILE A 47 2.08 -10.36 -5.67
C ILE A 47 1.99 -9.65 -7.02
N LYS A 48 2.78 -10.06 -8.02
CA LYS A 48 2.71 -9.49 -9.37
C LYS A 48 1.34 -9.66 -10.04
N ASP A 49 0.68 -10.80 -9.84
CA ASP A 49 -0.69 -11.00 -10.32
C ASP A 49 -1.70 -10.06 -9.64
N LEU A 50 -1.46 -9.70 -8.37
CA LEU A 50 -2.30 -8.74 -7.64
C LEU A 50 -2.05 -7.31 -8.11
N GLU A 51 -0.79 -6.94 -8.37
CA GLU A 51 -0.41 -5.63 -8.91
C GLU A 51 -1.02 -5.44 -10.31
N HIS A 52 -0.91 -6.39 -11.22
CA HIS A 52 -1.58 -6.31 -12.52
C HIS A 52 -3.09 -6.08 -12.40
N LYS A 53 -3.77 -6.69 -11.40
CA LYS A 53 -5.19 -6.43 -11.14
C LYS A 53 -5.43 -5.02 -10.58
N GLY A 54 -4.49 -4.49 -9.77
CA GLY A 54 -4.51 -3.11 -9.31
C GLY A 54 -4.45 -2.14 -10.48
N ASP A 55 -3.46 -2.32 -11.36
CA ASP A 55 -3.29 -1.56 -12.61
C ASP A 55 -4.57 -1.55 -13.48
N GLU A 56 -5.20 -2.73 -13.66
CA GLU A 56 -6.45 -2.83 -14.40
C GLU A 56 -7.58 -2.03 -13.75
N LEU A 57 -7.65 -2.00 -12.41
CA LEU A 57 -8.64 -1.22 -11.67
C LEU A 57 -8.36 0.28 -11.76
N THR A 58 -7.10 0.70 -11.66
CA THR A 58 -6.67 2.10 -11.83
C THR A 58 -7.01 2.59 -13.24
N HIS A 59 -6.70 1.80 -14.27
CA HIS A 59 -7.13 2.11 -15.63
C HIS A 59 -8.65 2.17 -15.77
N HIS A 60 -9.37 1.27 -15.11
CA HIS A 60 -10.84 1.27 -15.08
C HIS A 60 -11.41 2.55 -14.46
N VAL A 61 -10.81 3.08 -13.38
CA VAL A 61 -11.20 4.37 -12.80
C VAL A 61 -11.12 5.47 -13.85
N ILE A 62 -10.01 5.58 -14.60
CA ILE A 62 -9.80 6.58 -15.65
C ILE A 62 -10.88 6.46 -16.73
N VAL A 63 -11.14 5.24 -17.21
CA VAL A 63 -12.17 4.99 -18.23
C VAL A 63 -13.56 5.38 -17.73
N GLU A 64 -13.90 5.08 -16.48
CA GLU A 64 -15.19 5.40 -15.89
C GLU A 64 -15.35 6.89 -15.61
N LEU A 65 -14.28 7.59 -15.19
CA LEU A 65 -14.26 9.04 -15.07
C LEU A 65 -14.61 9.70 -16.41
N ASN A 66 -14.03 9.24 -17.53
CA ASN A 66 -14.29 9.78 -18.86
C ASN A 66 -15.75 9.58 -19.34
N LYS A 67 -16.44 8.55 -18.84
CA LYS A 67 -17.82 8.23 -19.18
C LYS A 67 -18.86 8.84 -18.22
N THR A 68 -18.41 9.34 -17.06
CA THR A 68 -19.30 9.81 -15.99
C THR A 68 -19.27 11.32 -15.90
N PHE A 69 -20.41 11.99 -16.12
CA PHE A 69 -20.52 13.44 -16.06
C PHE A 69 -20.64 13.97 -14.62
N ILE A 70 -21.39 13.25 -13.77
CA ILE A 70 -21.55 13.57 -12.34
C ILE A 70 -20.92 12.45 -11.53
N THR A 71 -19.98 12.78 -10.65
CA THR A 71 -19.25 11.86 -9.77
C THR A 71 -19.67 12.05 -8.31
N PRO A 72 -19.56 11.03 -7.43
CA PRO A 72 -19.96 11.12 -6.02
C PRO A 72 -19.08 12.04 -5.19
N ILE A 73 -17.81 12.16 -5.55
CA ILE A 73 -16.81 13.06 -4.99
C ILE A 73 -16.06 13.74 -6.14
N ASP A 74 -15.18 14.69 -5.84
CA ASP A 74 -14.40 15.39 -6.84
C ASP A 74 -13.63 14.41 -7.76
N ARG A 75 -13.61 14.70 -9.06
CA ARG A 75 -12.95 13.87 -10.07
C ARG A 75 -11.45 13.76 -9.86
N GLU A 76 -10.82 14.83 -9.40
CA GLU A 76 -9.40 14.83 -9.05
C GLU A 76 -9.15 13.91 -7.86
N ASP A 77 -9.99 13.99 -6.82
CA ASP A 77 -9.86 13.13 -5.64
C ASP A 77 -10.06 11.64 -5.96
N ILE A 78 -10.95 11.32 -6.91
CA ILE A 78 -11.12 9.93 -7.40
C ILE A 78 -9.85 9.43 -8.09
N HIS A 79 -9.27 10.27 -8.94
CA HIS A 79 -8.01 9.95 -9.62
C HIS A 79 -6.87 9.78 -8.62
N ASP A 80 -6.71 10.75 -7.73
CA ASP A 80 -5.61 10.78 -6.76
C ASP A 80 -5.68 9.60 -5.79
N LEU A 81 -6.90 9.23 -5.33
CA LEU A 81 -7.06 8.06 -4.47
C LEU A 81 -6.69 6.77 -5.20
N SER A 82 -7.11 6.61 -6.47
CA SER A 82 -6.74 5.42 -7.24
C SER A 82 -5.24 5.33 -7.47
N SER A 83 -4.58 6.45 -7.78
CA SER A 83 -3.13 6.49 -8.00
C SER A 83 -2.36 6.21 -6.71
N ALA A 84 -2.77 6.81 -5.58
CA ALA A 84 -2.10 6.57 -4.30
C ALA A 84 -2.24 5.10 -3.83
N LEU A 85 -3.39 4.47 -4.07
CA LEU A 85 -3.59 3.04 -3.78
C LEU A 85 -2.68 2.16 -4.65
N ASP A 86 -2.54 2.50 -5.92
CA ASP A 86 -1.68 1.82 -6.89
C ASP A 86 -0.20 1.90 -6.49
N ASP A 87 0.29 3.11 -6.13
CA ASP A 87 1.66 3.35 -5.66
C ASP A 87 2.05 2.43 -4.48
N VAL A 88 1.13 2.17 -3.55
CA VAL A 88 1.38 1.25 -2.42
C VAL A 88 1.59 -0.18 -2.93
N LEU A 89 0.75 -0.62 -3.87
CA LEU A 89 0.82 -1.98 -4.41
C LEU A 89 2.09 -2.19 -5.24
N ASP A 90 2.49 -1.19 -6.02
CA ASP A 90 3.72 -1.17 -6.80
C ASP A 90 4.96 -1.36 -5.92
N LEU A 91 5.03 -0.67 -4.79
CA LEU A 91 6.16 -0.80 -3.86
C LEU A 91 6.18 -2.14 -3.13
N ILE A 92 5.00 -2.73 -2.87
CA ILE A 92 4.90 -4.10 -2.36
C ILE A 92 5.48 -5.08 -3.39
N ASP A 93 5.10 -4.97 -4.67
CA ASP A 93 5.66 -5.79 -5.75
C ASP A 93 7.16 -5.55 -5.92
N ALA A 94 7.60 -4.31 -5.97
CA ALA A 94 9.02 -3.95 -6.09
C ALA A 94 9.86 -4.55 -4.96
N THR A 95 9.34 -4.60 -3.73
CA THR A 95 10.02 -5.24 -2.59
C THR A 95 10.11 -6.75 -2.79
N ALA A 96 9.01 -7.40 -3.19
CA ALA A 96 8.99 -8.85 -3.43
C ALA A 96 9.96 -9.26 -4.54
N VAL A 97 10.03 -8.48 -5.63
CA VAL A 97 10.99 -8.67 -6.72
C VAL A 97 12.42 -8.57 -6.21
N ARG A 98 12.77 -7.57 -5.36
CA ARG A 98 14.12 -7.43 -4.77
C ARG A 98 14.49 -8.61 -3.90
N ILE A 99 13.58 -9.12 -3.08
CA ILE A 99 13.81 -10.31 -2.24
C ILE A 99 14.24 -11.50 -3.10
N VAL A 100 13.57 -11.72 -4.22
CA VAL A 100 13.91 -12.82 -5.16
C VAL A 100 15.22 -12.55 -5.89
N LEU A 101 15.40 -11.36 -6.46
CA LEU A 101 16.59 -10.99 -7.23
C LEU A 101 17.87 -11.03 -6.38
N PHE A 102 17.78 -10.56 -5.14
CA PHE A 102 18.93 -10.53 -4.21
C PHE A 102 19.14 -11.87 -3.51
N GLN A 103 18.28 -12.84 -3.74
CA GLN A 103 18.34 -14.19 -3.15
C GLN A 103 18.35 -14.15 -1.62
N ILE A 104 17.49 -13.33 -1.03
CA ILE A 104 17.36 -13.23 0.43
C ILE A 104 16.75 -14.55 0.94
N ARG A 105 17.51 -15.25 1.80
CA ARG A 105 17.14 -16.58 2.31
C ARG A 105 16.95 -16.61 3.81
N GLU A 106 17.29 -15.55 4.49
CA GLU A 106 17.18 -15.41 5.93
C GLU A 106 16.25 -14.26 6.27
N SER A 107 15.57 -14.34 7.40
CA SER A 107 14.73 -13.25 7.89
C SER A 107 15.58 -12.02 8.14
N VAL A 108 15.10 -10.87 7.64
CA VAL A 108 15.68 -9.55 7.87
C VAL A 108 14.82 -8.87 8.93
N PRO A 109 15.26 -8.81 10.21
CA PRO A 109 14.39 -8.32 11.29
C PRO A 109 13.76 -6.95 11.02
N ALA A 110 14.55 -6.00 10.50
CA ALA A 110 14.07 -4.67 10.16
C ALA A 110 12.98 -4.69 9.06
N ALA A 111 13.17 -5.51 8.01
CA ALA A 111 12.18 -5.66 6.95
C ALA A 111 10.90 -6.35 7.48
N ALA A 112 11.03 -7.32 8.39
CA ALA A 112 9.89 -7.96 9.02
C ALA A 112 9.08 -6.98 9.90
N GLU A 113 9.75 -6.10 10.65
CA GLU A 113 9.09 -5.06 11.46
C GLU A 113 8.41 -4.02 10.57
N LEU A 114 9.08 -3.49 9.54
CA LEU A 114 8.51 -2.53 8.58
C LEU A 114 7.32 -3.12 7.82
N SER A 115 7.44 -4.34 7.31
CA SER A 115 6.32 -5.00 6.62
C SER A 115 5.11 -5.23 7.51
N ARG A 116 5.32 -5.44 8.81
CA ARG A 116 4.22 -5.54 9.79
C ARG A 116 3.53 -4.18 9.99
N VAL A 117 4.30 -3.08 10.02
CA VAL A 117 3.73 -1.72 10.09
C VAL A 117 2.94 -1.43 8.82
N LEU A 118 3.51 -1.69 7.64
CA LEU A 118 2.82 -1.54 6.35
C LEU A 118 1.50 -2.34 6.31
N LEU A 119 1.52 -3.60 6.76
CA LEU A 119 0.30 -4.42 6.84
C LEU A 119 -0.74 -3.79 7.77
N SER A 120 -0.33 -3.17 8.87
CA SER A 120 -1.24 -2.46 9.77
C SER A 120 -1.84 -1.22 9.10
N GLN A 121 -1.02 -0.41 8.40
CA GLN A 121 -1.51 0.75 7.63
C GLN A 121 -2.50 0.33 6.54
N VAL A 122 -2.19 -0.73 5.79
CA VAL A 122 -3.08 -1.27 4.74
C VAL A 122 -4.44 -1.72 5.32
N ASN A 123 -4.46 -2.30 6.51
CA ASN A 123 -5.70 -2.66 7.19
C ASN A 123 -6.53 -1.43 7.58
N GLU A 124 -5.87 -0.36 8.06
CA GLU A 124 -6.55 0.91 8.35
C GLU A 124 -7.06 1.58 7.07
N ILE A 125 -6.28 1.57 5.97
CA ILE A 125 -6.72 2.05 4.65
C ILE A 125 -7.97 1.29 4.19
N ALA A 126 -7.97 -0.04 4.29
CA ALA A 126 -9.11 -0.85 3.89
C ALA A 126 -10.36 -0.53 4.73
N ALA A 127 -10.19 -0.29 6.03
CA ALA A 127 -11.29 0.12 6.90
C ALA A 127 -11.81 1.52 6.55
N ALA A 128 -10.92 2.48 6.25
CA ALA A 128 -11.26 3.85 5.85
C ALA A 128 -12.00 3.88 4.51
N VAL A 129 -11.48 3.20 3.48
CA VAL A 129 -12.08 3.14 2.14
C VAL A 129 -13.48 2.51 2.19
N LYS A 130 -13.67 1.47 3.00
CA LYS A 130 -14.99 0.83 3.19
C LYS A 130 -16.04 1.78 3.77
N LYS A 131 -15.60 2.75 4.58
CA LYS A 131 -16.46 3.73 5.26
C LYS A 131 -16.54 5.07 4.53
N LEU A 132 -15.78 5.25 3.46
CA LEU A 132 -15.64 6.52 2.75
C LEU A 132 -16.97 7.05 2.20
N GLN A 133 -17.86 6.17 1.75
CA GLN A 133 -19.18 6.56 1.24
C GLN A 133 -20.06 7.20 2.31
N ASP A 134 -19.99 6.71 3.54
CA ASP A 134 -20.80 7.17 4.67
C ASP A 134 -20.07 8.26 5.49
N ASN A 135 -18.80 8.53 5.17
CA ASN A 135 -17.91 9.46 5.88
C ASN A 135 -17.76 9.15 7.38
N ASP A 136 -17.85 7.87 7.76
CA ASP A 136 -17.86 7.40 9.13
C ASP A 136 -16.45 6.91 9.54
N ASP A 137 -15.91 7.41 10.64
CA ASP A 137 -14.61 7.03 11.23
C ASP A 137 -13.36 7.18 10.30
N VAL A 138 -13.50 7.73 9.08
CA VAL A 138 -12.39 7.83 8.12
C VAL A 138 -11.24 8.64 8.68
N MET A 139 -11.53 9.77 9.33
CA MET A 139 -10.51 10.66 9.90
C MET A 139 -9.70 9.97 11.02
N GLU A 140 -10.35 9.16 11.86
CA GLU A 140 -9.66 8.41 12.92
C GLU A 140 -8.69 7.38 12.34
N ARG A 141 -9.08 6.72 11.24
CA ARG A 141 -8.20 5.79 10.52
C ARG A 141 -7.00 6.49 9.92
N CYS A 142 -7.19 7.65 9.31
CA CYS A 142 -6.10 8.44 8.76
C CYS A 142 -5.10 8.88 9.85
N ILE A 143 -5.57 9.27 11.03
CA ILE A 143 -4.70 9.60 12.17
C ILE A 143 -3.85 8.38 12.58
N GLU A 144 -4.44 7.18 12.60
CA GLU A 144 -3.69 5.97 12.94
C GLU A 144 -2.67 5.59 11.85
N ILE A 145 -2.99 5.77 10.56
CA ILE A 145 -2.05 5.55 9.47
C ILE A 145 -0.83 6.48 9.61
N ASN A 146 -1.04 7.76 9.89
CA ASN A 146 0.03 8.74 10.11
C ASN A 146 0.86 8.45 11.38
N ARG A 147 0.25 7.84 12.41
CA ARG A 147 0.98 7.38 13.59
C ARG A 147 1.88 6.19 13.26
N LEU A 148 1.37 5.26 12.46
CA LEU A 148 2.11 4.07 12.02
C LEU A 148 3.29 4.44 11.12
N GLU A 149 3.14 5.43 10.23
CA GLU A 149 4.23 5.96 9.41
C GLU A 149 5.38 6.47 10.29
N LYS A 150 5.12 7.27 11.33
CA LYS A 150 6.14 7.73 12.27
C LYS A 150 6.85 6.60 13.03
N ASP A 151 6.16 5.48 13.25
CA ASP A 151 6.78 4.29 13.81
C ASP A 151 7.69 3.61 12.76
N ALA A 152 7.28 3.56 11.48
CA ALA A 152 8.08 3.05 10.37
C ALA A 152 9.36 3.87 10.18
N ASP A 153 9.28 5.19 10.15
CA ASP A 153 10.41 6.12 10.09
C ASP A 153 11.49 5.81 11.13
N ARG A 154 11.07 5.62 12.40
CA ARG A 154 12.00 5.31 13.49
C ARG A 154 12.65 3.94 13.32
N LEU A 155 11.87 2.96 12.86
CA LEU A 155 12.38 1.62 12.56
C LEU A 155 13.40 1.68 11.42
N PHE A 156 13.10 2.41 10.35
CA PHE A 156 13.98 2.63 9.22
C PHE A 156 15.31 3.28 9.64
N GLN A 157 15.26 4.41 10.34
CA GLN A 157 16.46 5.12 10.82
C GLN A 157 17.34 4.21 11.70
N THR A 158 16.71 3.44 12.58
CA THR A 158 17.43 2.49 13.43
C THR A 158 18.05 1.35 12.61
N ALA A 159 17.31 0.82 11.63
CA ALA A 159 17.77 -0.24 10.75
C ALA A 159 18.98 0.19 9.89
N ILE A 160 18.90 1.37 9.29
CA ILE A 160 20.01 1.95 8.50
C ILE A 160 21.23 2.16 9.38
N GLY A 161 21.08 2.74 10.57
CA GLY A 161 22.19 2.92 11.51
C GLY A 161 22.89 1.60 11.87
N ARG A 162 22.14 0.55 12.18
CA ARG A 162 22.70 -0.78 12.46
C ARG A 162 23.36 -1.40 11.25
N LEU A 163 22.73 -1.32 10.08
CA LEU A 163 23.23 -1.90 8.85
C LEU A 163 24.64 -1.38 8.50
N PHE A 164 24.85 -0.07 8.57
CA PHE A 164 26.14 0.52 8.26
C PHE A 164 27.21 0.32 9.34
N ASN A 165 26.83 0.07 10.59
CA ASN A 165 27.78 -0.14 11.69
C ASN A 165 28.12 -1.61 11.95
N GLU A 166 27.22 -2.56 11.67
CA GLU A 166 27.33 -3.94 12.07
C GLU A 166 27.60 -4.90 10.89
N ALA A 167 27.17 -4.55 9.67
CA ALA A 167 27.33 -5.41 8.51
C ALA A 167 28.79 -5.46 8.04
N ARG A 168 29.23 -6.64 7.60
CA ARG A 168 30.61 -6.91 7.18
C ARG A 168 30.80 -6.92 5.67
N ASP A 169 29.79 -7.37 4.92
CA ASP A 169 29.85 -7.43 3.45
C ASP A 169 29.13 -6.20 2.84
N PRO A 170 29.85 -5.38 2.07
CA PRO A 170 29.25 -4.21 1.40
C PRO A 170 28.10 -4.56 0.45
N ILE A 171 28.13 -5.75 -0.17
CA ILE A 171 27.07 -6.19 -1.08
C ILE A 171 25.79 -6.48 -0.28
N ASP A 172 25.92 -7.10 0.89
CA ASP A 172 24.76 -7.33 1.77
C ASP A 172 24.18 -6.02 2.30
N VAL A 173 25.05 -5.03 2.62
CA VAL A 173 24.60 -3.67 2.99
C VAL A 173 23.73 -3.08 1.89
N ILE A 174 24.17 -3.13 0.63
CA ILE A 174 23.44 -2.58 -0.52
C ILE A 174 22.09 -3.28 -0.67
N LYS A 175 22.07 -4.63 -0.68
CA LYS A 175 20.85 -5.40 -0.84
C LYS A 175 19.81 -5.13 0.26
N LEU A 176 20.28 -5.17 1.51
CA LEU A 176 19.38 -4.98 2.66
C LEU A 176 18.90 -3.53 2.77
N LYS A 177 19.77 -2.58 2.46
CA LYS A 177 19.41 -1.15 2.38
C LYS A 177 18.26 -0.95 1.39
N GLU A 178 18.40 -1.45 0.14
CA GLU A 178 17.34 -1.29 -0.87
C GLU A 178 16.01 -1.91 -0.45
N ILE A 179 16.02 -3.08 0.22
CA ILE A 179 14.78 -3.70 0.71
C ILE A 179 14.12 -2.84 1.80
N VAL A 180 14.90 -2.36 2.76
CA VAL A 180 14.41 -1.58 3.88
C VAL A 180 13.90 -0.21 3.42
N GLU A 181 14.62 0.45 2.47
CA GLU A 181 14.19 1.71 1.85
C GLU A 181 12.89 1.55 1.07
N THR A 182 12.75 0.51 0.24
CA THR A 182 11.52 0.29 -0.52
C THR A 182 10.31 -0.01 0.39
N LEU A 183 10.53 -0.67 1.53
CA LEU A 183 9.47 -0.90 2.52
C LEU A 183 9.06 0.39 3.23
N GLU A 184 10.01 1.25 3.58
CA GLU A 184 9.70 2.55 4.16
C GLU A 184 8.98 3.44 3.15
N GLU A 185 9.43 3.50 1.90
CA GLU A 185 8.73 4.20 0.83
C GLU A 185 7.28 3.70 0.65
N ALA A 186 7.03 2.40 0.84
CA ALA A 186 5.68 1.84 0.83
C ALA A 186 4.84 2.32 2.04
N THR A 187 5.45 2.54 3.21
CA THR A 187 4.75 3.11 4.37
C THR A 187 4.43 4.58 4.19
N ASP A 188 5.31 5.35 3.53
CA ASP A 188 5.07 6.74 3.14
C ASP A 188 3.92 6.85 2.13
N LYS A 189 3.89 5.95 1.12
CA LYS A 189 2.78 5.90 0.17
C LYS A 189 1.45 5.53 0.82
N ALA A 190 1.47 4.72 1.87
CA ALA A 190 0.27 4.46 2.68
C ALA A 190 -0.20 5.74 3.44
N GLU A 191 0.71 6.62 3.88
CA GLU A 191 0.37 7.94 4.40
C GLU A 191 -0.21 8.85 3.31
N ASP A 192 0.33 8.83 2.08
CA ASP A 192 -0.23 9.59 0.95
C ASP A 192 -1.70 9.22 0.71
N VAL A 193 -2.07 7.93 0.79
CA VAL A 193 -3.48 7.50 0.74
C VAL A 193 -4.31 8.15 1.86
N ALA A 194 -3.80 8.20 3.08
CA ALA A 194 -4.50 8.84 4.20
C ALA A 194 -4.69 10.35 3.97
N ASN A 195 -3.71 11.03 3.39
CA ASN A 195 -3.78 12.46 3.06
C ASN A 195 -4.85 12.75 2.00
N VAL A 196 -4.98 11.88 0.99
CA VAL A 196 -6.07 11.97 0.00
C VAL A 196 -7.43 11.72 0.65
N LEU A 197 -7.56 10.68 1.48
CA LEU A 197 -8.79 10.37 2.21
C LEU A 197 -9.23 11.53 3.12
N GLN A 198 -8.30 12.15 3.85
CA GLN A 198 -8.59 13.35 4.65
C GLN A 198 -9.11 14.51 3.80
N THR A 199 -8.50 14.73 2.64
CA THR A 199 -8.93 15.77 1.69
C THR A 199 -10.36 15.53 1.23
N ILE A 200 -10.70 14.28 0.87
CA ILE A 200 -12.07 13.90 0.48
C ILE A 200 -13.06 14.17 1.61
N VAL A 201 -12.74 13.75 2.84
CA VAL A 201 -13.60 13.95 4.01
C VAL A 201 -13.86 15.42 4.27
N VAL A 202 -12.81 16.25 4.27
CA VAL A 202 -12.92 17.70 4.53
C VAL A 202 -13.73 18.42 3.44
N LYS A 203 -13.60 18.04 2.17
CA LYS A 203 -14.38 18.63 1.06
C LYS A 203 -15.86 18.24 1.09
N ASN A 204 -16.20 17.11 1.72
CA ASN A 204 -17.56 16.58 1.73
C ASN A 204 -18.25 16.65 3.13
N ALA A 205 -17.67 17.39 4.08
CA ALA A 205 -18.18 17.59 5.45
C ALA A 205 -19.28 18.66 5.53
#